data_717e78f6ae35838e25576dd701a041b6
#
_entry.id   717e78f6ae35838e25576dd701a041b6
#
_cell.length_a   1.000
_cell.length_b   1.000
_cell.length_c   1.000
_cell.angle_alpha   90.00
_cell.angle_beta   90.00
_cell.angle_gamma   90.00
#
_symmetry.space_group_name_H-M   'P 1'
#
loop_
_entity.id
_entity.type
_entity.pdbx_description
1 polymer ?
#
loop_
_entity_poly.entity_id
_entity_poly.type
_entity_poly.pdbx_seq_one_letter_code
_entity_poly.pdbx_strand_id
1 'polypeptide(L)'
;MKHGKGKISIDLIEDDLVFITNGCCTDTSCYGDQTHAPDLSKVKNGAGESWDLWKNIAKQAVNGEYGDPDNFCNDFEATNWMSATVETSNEEIIQHIMNVCKRDPRSGKVTTGGIVTVKDSTDNWYLSWTINRQPQFKAQNKDSVLIWVYSLSTNKEGNYVKKAMRDCTGEEVCKEWLYHIGIPTSEIDDLAKNACNTTTCYMPYINAFFQPRKESDRPKVVPDGAVNFAFIGQFAETPRDTIFTTEYSMRTGMESVYTLLNVDRGVPEVWGSKYDVRELLRACYYAIDKKPI
;
A
#
# COMPACT_ATOMS: atom_id res chain seq x y z
N MET A 1 -15.65 -19.06 -12.26
CA MET A 1 -14.36 -19.24 -11.53
C MET A 1 -13.54 -20.34 -12.18
N LYS A 2 -12.26 -20.16 -12.32
CA LYS A 2 -11.34 -21.25 -12.67
C LYS A 2 -10.89 -21.93 -11.38
N HIS A 3 -11.30 -23.16 -11.16
CA HIS A 3 -10.79 -23.97 -10.07
C HIS A 3 -10.16 -25.22 -10.68
N GLY A 4 -8.85 -25.36 -10.59
CA GLY A 4 -8.16 -26.47 -11.21
C GLY A 4 -8.29 -26.47 -12.74
N LYS A 5 -8.78 -27.55 -13.35
CA LYS A 5 -8.83 -27.75 -14.79
C LYS A 5 -10.19 -27.47 -15.45
N GLY A 6 -11.14 -26.79 -14.79
CA GLY A 6 -12.48 -26.59 -15.34
C GLY A 6 -13.14 -25.26 -14.98
N LYS A 7 -14.14 -24.84 -15.77
CA LYS A 7 -15.09 -23.80 -15.39
C LYS A 7 -16.14 -24.42 -14.47
N ILE A 8 -16.40 -23.77 -13.35
CA ILE A 8 -17.50 -24.10 -12.46
C ILE A 8 -18.55 -23.00 -12.60
N SER A 9 -19.79 -23.36 -12.92
CA SER A 9 -20.96 -22.50 -12.80
C SER A 9 -21.62 -22.74 -11.45
N ILE A 10 -22.01 -21.64 -10.83
CA ILE A 10 -22.82 -21.64 -9.59
C ILE A 10 -24.10 -20.92 -9.97
N ASP A 11 -25.22 -21.66 -9.92
CA ASP A 11 -26.54 -21.05 -10.13
C ASP A 11 -26.94 -20.31 -8.86
N LEU A 12 -27.41 -19.07 -9.03
CA LEU A 12 -27.86 -18.21 -7.95
C LEU A 12 -29.39 -18.11 -7.98
N ILE A 13 -29.99 -18.05 -6.81
CA ILE A 13 -31.39 -17.73 -6.63
C ILE A 13 -31.55 -16.29 -6.11
N GLU A 14 -32.77 -15.78 -6.09
CA GLU A 14 -33.04 -14.39 -5.68
C GLU A 14 -32.61 -14.06 -4.26
N ASP A 15 -32.60 -15.07 -3.37
CA ASP A 15 -32.18 -14.93 -1.97
C ASP A 15 -30.64 -15.02 -1.77
N ASP A 16 -29.89 -15.39 -2.79
CA ASP A 16 -28.42 -15.44 -2.72
C ASP A 16 -27.83 -14.03 -2.83
N LEU A 17 -26.87 -13.72 -1.98
CA LEU A 17 -26.13 -12.46 -2.04
C LEU A 17 -24.69 -12.69 -2.53
N VAL A 18 -24.25 -11.87 -3.49
CA VAL A 18 -22.90 -11.92 -4.04
C VAL A 18 -22.15 -10.63 -3.74
N PHE A 19 -21.03 -10.75 -3.05
CA PHE A 19 -20.14 -9.64 -2.79
C PHE A 19 -18.86 -9.80 -3.62
N ILE A 20 -18.55 -8.78 -4.42
CA ILE A 20 -17.45 -8.81 -5.39
C ILE A 20 -16.38 -7.83 -4.93
N THR A 21 -15.20 -8.34 -4.59
CA THR A 21 -14.01 -7.49 -4.42
C THR A 21 -13.31 -7.40 -5.77
N ASN A 22 -13.48 -6.27 -6.42
CA ASN A 22 -12.92 -6.01 -7.75
C ASN A 22 -11.59 -5.26 -7.67
N GLY A 23 -10.62 -5.66 -8.51
CA GLY A 23 -9.26 -5.11 -8.47
C GLY A 23 -8.50 -5.46 -7.18
N CYS A 24 -7.19 -5.34 -7.22
CA CYS A 24 -6.36 -5.57 -6.02
C CYS A 24 -5.03 -4.84 -6.15
N CYS A 25 -4.72 -3.97 -5.18
CA CYS A 25 -3.47 -3.22 -5.15
C CYS A 25 -2.21 -4.09 -4.99
N THR A 26 -2.37 -5.28 -4.43
CA THR A 26 -1.26 -6.23 -4.21
C THR A 26 -1.23 -7.37 -5.22
N ASP A 27 -2.08 -7.32 -6.25
CA ASP A 27 -2.07 -8.32 -7.30
C ASP A 27 -0.72 -8.35 -8.04
N THR A 28 -0.26 -9.53 -8.38
CA THR A 28 1.04 -9.77 -9.05
C THR A 28 2.26 -9.21 -8.31
N SER A 29 2.18 -9.03 -6.97
CA SER A 29 3.34 -8.65 -6.16
C SER A 29 4.46 -9.69 -6.31
N CYS A 30 5.69 -9.19 -6.43
CA CYS A 30 6.89 -10.00 -6.57
C CYS A 30 7.78 -9.83 -5.35
N TYR A 31 8.39 -10.92 -4.90
CA TYR A 31 9.23 -10.92 -3.71
C TYR A 31 10.68 -11.21 -4.07
N GLY A 32 11.59 -10.56 -3.36
CA GLY A 32 13.00 -10.88 -3.32
C GLY A 32 13.43 -11.20 -1.89
N ASP A 33 14.66 -11.61 -1.74
CA ASP A 33 15.27 -11.91 -0.45
C ASP A 33 16.63 -11.21 -0.31
N GLN A 34 17.38 -11.54 0.73
CA GLN A 34 18.70 -10.96 1.00
C GLN A 34 19.62 -10.97 -0.22
N THR A 35 19.55 -12.00 -1.05
CA THR A 35 20.49 -12.28 -2.15
C THR A 35 19.89 -12.21 -3.55
N HIS A 36 18.58 -12.15 -3.65
CA HIS A 36 17.86 -12.14 -4.92
C HIS A 36 16.93 -10.92 -5.01
N ALA A 37 16.96 -10.25 -6.15
CA ALA A 37 15.97 -9.22 -6.48
C ALA A 37 14.60 -9.83 -6.80
N PRO A 38 13.50 -9.07 -6.69
CA PRO A 38 12.19 -9.53 -7.13
C PRO A 38 12.18 -9.92 -8.60
N ASP A 39 11.56 -11.04 -8.96
CA ASP A 39 11.39 -11.45 -10.36
C ASP A 39 10.23 -10.66 -11.00
N LEU A 40 10.57 -9.68 -11.81
CA LEU A 40 9.63 -8.83 -12.52
C LEU A 40 9.18 -9.39 -13.88
N SER A 41 9.63 -10.56 -14.29
CA SER A 41 9.34 -11.14 -15.63
C SER A 41 7.84 -11.33 -15.91
N LYS A 42 7.03 -11.46 -14.87
CA LYS A 42 5.57 -11.64 -14.94
C LYS A 42 4.77 -10.33 -14.81
N VAL A 43 5.44 -9.22 -14.47
CA VAL A 43 4.78 -7.92 -14.32
C VAL A 43 4.45 -7.34 -15.70
N LYS A 44 3.18 -7.07 -15.95
CA LYS A 44 2.68 -6.50 -17.20
C LYS A 44 1.48 -5.61 -16.90
N ASN A 45 1.30 -4.59 -17.71
CA ASN A 45 0.12 -3.73 -17.64
C ASN A 45 -1.17 -4.55 -17.71
N GLY A 46 -2.04 -4.30 -16.75
CA GLY A 46 -3.34 -4.94 -16.66
C GLY A 46 -3.32 -6.44 -16.32
N ALA A 47 -2.18 -7.00 -15.92
CA ALA A 47 -2.09 -8.40 -15.52
C ALA A 47 -2.53 -8.60 -14.07
N GLY A 48 -3.18 -9.73 -13.79
CA GLY A 48 -3.60 -10.15 -12.46
C GLY A 48 -5.01 -10.71 -12.44
N GLU A 49 -5.24 -11.70 -11.59
CA GLU A 49 -6.54 -12.38 -11.54
C GLU A 49 -7.67 -11.46 -11.05
N SER A 50 -7.37 -10.55 -10.13
CA SER A 50 -8.35 -9.59 -9.61
C SER A 50 -8.72 -8.54 -10.66
N TRP A 51 -7.74 -8.10 -11.47
CA TRP A 51 -7.98 -7.20 -12.60
C TRP A 51 -8.74 -7.91 -13.74
N ASP A 52 -8.40 -9.15 -14.04
CA ASP A 52 -9.11 -9.98 -15.01
C ASP A 52 -10.58 -10.20 -14.60
N LEU A 53 -10.83 -10.44 -13.31
CA LEU A 53 -12.19 -10.53 -12.76
C LEU A 53 -12.97 -9.25 -13.09
N TRP A 54 -12.43 -8.10 -12.71
CA TRP A 54 -13.12 -6.82 -12.93
C TRP A 54 -13.30 -6.50 -14.41
N LYS A 55 -12.27 -6.71 -15.25
CA LYS A 55 -12.37 -6.55 -16.72
C LYS A 55 -13.45 -7.42 -17.33
N ASN A 56 -13.60 -8.66 -16.87
CA ASN A 56 -14.63 -9.56 -17.37
C ASN A 56 -16.03 -9.15 -16.92
N ILE A 57 -16.19 -8.56 -15.75
CA ILE A 57 -17.45 -8.01 -15.28
C ILE A 57 -17.77 -6.72 -16.07
N ALA A 58 -16.81 -5.81 -16.18
CA ALA A 58 -16.98 -4.54 -16.90
C ALA A 58 -17.41 -4.73 -18.36
N LYS A 59 -16.93 -5.79 -19.05
CA LYS A 59 -17.36 -6.14 -20.41
C LYS A 59 -18.85 -6.50 -20.54
N GLN A 60 -19.52 -6.81 -19.44
CA GLN A 60 -20.94 -7.15 -19.42
C GLN A 60 -21.83 -5.92 -19.19
N ALA A 61 -21.23 -4.78 -18.85
CA ALA A 61 -21.94 -3.53 -18.64
C ALA A 61 -22.55 -3.03 -19.96
N VAL A 62 -23.79 -2.55 -19.91
CA VAL A 62 -24.47 -1.95 -21.06
C VAL A 62 -24.11 -0.47 -21.21
N ASN A 63 -23.99 0.22 -20.07
CA ASN A 63 -23.77 1.67 -20.00
C ASN A 63 -22.51 2.04 -19.21
N GLY A 64 -21.59 1.10 -18.98
CA GLY A 64 -20.37 1.32 -18.19
C GLY A 64 -20.58 1.33 -16.66
N GLU A 65 -21.74 0.83 -16.19
CA GLU A 65 -22.12 0.82 -14.77
C GLU A 65 -21.18 0.01 -13.87
N TYR A 66 -20.32 -0.84 -14.45
CA TYR A 66 -19.34 -1.65 -13.72
C TYR A 66 -17.92 -1.05 -13.73
N GLY A 67 -17.80 0.22 -14.15
CA GLY A 67 -16.54 0.96 -14.13
C GLY A 67 -15.56 0.62 -15.25
N ASP A 68 -14.38 1.24 -15.18
CA ASP A 68 -13.30 1.05 -16.15
C ASP A 68 -12.00 0.66 -15.43
N PRO A 69 -11.72 -0.65 -15.29
CA PRO A 69 -10.51 -1.13 -14.61
C PRO A 69 -9.20 -0.71 -15.28
N ASP A 70 -9.22 -0.43 -16.59
CA ASP A 70 -8.01 -0.08 -17.34
C ASP A 70 -7.43 1.27 -16.88
N ASN A 71 -8.24 2.18 -16.37
CA ASN A 71 -7.78 3.43 -15.77
C ASN A 71 -6.92 3.22 -14.50
N PHE A 72 -6.96 2.05 -13.89
CA PHE A 72 -6.24 1.74 -12.66
C PHE A 72 -5.05 0.80 -12.85
N CYS A 73 -5.11 -0.11 -13.83
CA CYS A 73 -4.11 -1.16 -13.95
C CYS A 73 -3.28 -1.14 -15.25
N ASN A 74 -3.53 -0.22 -16.18
CA ASN A 74 -2.84 -0.21 -17.47
C ASN A 74 -1.48 0.48 -17.46
N ASP A 75 -1.06 1.05 -16.35
CA ASP A 75 0.25 1.69 -16.22
C ASP A 75 0.90 1.33 -14.88
N PHE A 76 1.52 0.16 -14.79
CA PHE A 76 2.20 -0.24 -13.57
C PHE A 76 3.43 0.63 -13.27
N GLU A 77 4.01 1.30 -14.27
CA GLU A 77 5.12 2.24 -14.02
C GLU A 77 4.66 3.44 -13.21
N ALA A 78 3.45 3.91 -13.39
CA ALA A 78 2.86 5.00 -12.61
C ALA A 78 2.28 4.56 -11.25
N THR A 79 1.98 3.26 -11.08
CA THR A 79 1.25 2.76 -9.90
C THR A 79 2.08 1.92 -8.95
N ASN A 80 3.31 1.57 -9.33
CA ASN A 80 4.15 0.72 -8.51
C ASN A 80 4.81 1.45 -7.35
N TRP A 81 5.21 0.71 -6.37
CA TRP A 81 6.30 1.00 -5.47
C TRP A 81 6.98 -0.30 -5.02
N MET A 82 8.10 -0.18 -4.33
CA MET A 82 8.78 -1.29 -3.71
C MET A 82 9.01 -1.02 -2.24
N SER A 83 8.76 -2.01 -1.42
CA SER A 83 9.09 -2.00 -0.01
C SER A 83 10.08 -3.09 0.35
N ALA A 84 10.71 -2.92 1.50
CA ALA A 84 11.57 -3.92 2.11
C ALA A 84 11.36 -3.95 3.62
N THR A 85 11.51 -5.12 4.21
CA THR A 85 11.61 -5.28 5.65
C THR A 85 13.04 -5.69 5.98
N VAL A 86 13.74 -4.83 6.70
CA VAL A 86 15.08 -5.08 7.24
C VAL A 86 14.93 -5.58 8.67
N GLU A 87 15.48 -6.74 8.97
CA GLU A 87 15.58 -7.28 10.32
C GLU A 87 17.04 -7.22 10.78
N THR A 88 17.25 -6.71 11.98
CA THR A 88 18.57 -6.66 12.61
C THR A 88 18.49 -6.75 14.12
N SER A 89 19.52 -7.31 14.75
CA SER A 89 19.79 -7.26 16.19
C SER A 89 21.16 -6.63 16.50
N ASN A 90 21.78 -6.02 15.51
CA ASN A 90 23.12 -5.42 15.65
C ASN A 90 23.05 -4.12 16.46
N GLU A 91 23.84 -4.03 17.54
CA GLU A 91 23.82 -2.90 18.47
C GLU A 91 24.29 -1.59 17.83
N GLU A 92 25.21 -1.64 16.89
CA GLU A 92 25.70 -0.45 16.19
C GLU A 92 24.60 0.18 15.34
N ILE A 93 23.90 -0.63 14.54
CA ILE A 93 22.74 -0.18 13.74
C ILE A 93 21.65 0.37 14.64
N ILE A 94 21.36 -0.31 15.77
CA ILE A 94 20.36 0.13 16.75
C ILE A 94 20.77 1.48 17.37
N GLN A 95 22.05 1.69 17.64
CA GLN A 95 22.54 2.97 18.13
C GLN A 95 22.37 4.10 17.12
N HIS A 96 22.59 3.84 15.82
CA HIS A 96 22.33 4.82 14.76
C HIS A 96 20.84 5.15 14.66
N ILE A 97 19.95 4.15 14.75
CA ILE A 97 18.50 4.37 14.82
C ILE A 97 18.16 5.26 16.03
N MET A 98 18.73 4.99 17.20
CA MET A 98 18.51 5.81 18.40
C MET A 98 19.02 7.24 18.22
N ASN A 99 20.14 7.43 17.54
CA ASN A 99 20.68 8.75 17.25
C ASN A 99 19.74 9.57 16.33
N VAL A 100 19.11 8.93 15.37
CA VAL A 100 18.14 9.58 14.46
C VAL A 100 16.79 9.79 15.15
N CYS A 101 16.22 8.75 15.75
CA CYS A 101 14.85 8.76 16.27
C CYS A 101 14.76 9.31 17.71
N LYS A 102 15.89 9.42 18.44
CA LYS A 102 15.95 9.77 19.88
C LYS A 102 15.12 8.81 20.76
N ARG A 103 14.93 7.57 20.31
CA ARG A 103 14.18 6.53 21.02
C ARG A 103 14.80 5.16 20.74
N ASP A 104 14.82 4.31 21.77
CA ASP A 104 15.21 2.92 21.62
C ASP A 104 14.08 2.15 20.94
N PRO A 105 14.32 1.50 19.80
CA PRO A 105 13.30 0.72 19.10
C PRO A 105 12.81 -0.49 19.91
N ARG A 106 13.59 -0.99 20.87
CA ARG A 106 13.23 -2.11 21.73
C ARG A 106 12.43 -1.72 22.96
N SER A 107 12.16 -0.43 23.16
CA SER A 107 11.43 0.09 24.34
C SER A 107 9.96 -0.30 24.43
N GLY A 108 9.42 -1.01 23.44
CA GLY A 108 7.99 -1.34 23.38
C GLY A 108 7.09 -0.15 23.02
N LYS A 109 7.67 0.96 22.56
CA LYS A 109 6.98 2.16 22.10
C LYS A 109 7.22 2.35 20.59
N VAL A 110 6.38 3.16 19.94
CA VAL A 110 6.59 3.55 18.53
C VAL A 110 7.89 4.35 18.44
N THR A 111 8.78 3.95 17.54
CA THR A 111 10.13 4.53 17.44
C THR A 111 10.14 5.80 16.59
N THR A 112 9.64 5.74 15.36
CA THR A 112 9.69 6.89 14.45
C THR A 112 8.55 7.88 14.65
N GLY A 113 7.45 7.46 15.28
CA GLY A 113 6.26 8.30 15.46
C GLY A 113 5.48 8.59 14.16
N GLY A 114 5.98 8.17 13.02
CA GLY A 114 5.46 8.35 11.69
C GLY A 114 6.49 7.87 10.67
N ILE A 115 6.28 8.23 9.41
CA ILE A 115 7.20 7.92 8.31
C ILE A 115 8.35 8.93 8.31
N VAL A 116 9.56 8.45 8.20
CA VAL A 116 10.77 9.24 7.99
C VAL A 116 11.08 9.25 6.50
N THR A 117 10.89 10.38 5.85
CA THR A 117 11.27 10.56 4.44
C THR A 117 12.67 11.16 4.37
N VAL A 118 13.54 10.53 3.60
CA VAL A 118 14.92 10.95 3.41
C VAL A 118 14.98 12.07 2.38
N LYS A 119 15.25 13.29 2.83
CA LYS A 119 15.25 14.48 1.96
C LYS A 119 16.26 14.37 0.82
N ASP A 120 17.47 13.87 1.09
CA ASP A 120 18.53 13.80 0.10
C ASP A 120 18.30 12.71 -0.96
N SER A 121 17.30 11.85 -0.80
CA SER A 121 16.92 10.81 -1.77
C SER A 121 15.76 11.22 -2.70
N THR A 122 15.27 12.45 -2.64
CA THR A 122 14.06 12.88 -3.39
C THR A 122 14.24 12.78 -4.90
N ASP A 123 15.44 13.03 -5.43
CA ASP A 123 15.75 12.91 -6.84
C ASP A 123 16.19 11.49 -7.26
N ASN A 124 16.40 10.61 -6.30
CA ASN A 124 16.83 9.22 -6.41
C ASN A 124 15.66 8.29 -6.10
N TRP A 125 15.81 7.36 -5.16
CA TRP A 125 14.76 6.42 -4.79
C TRP A 125 13.54 7.07 -4.13
N TYR A 126 13.65 8.29 -3.61
CA TYR A 126 12.65 8.90 -2.74
C TYR A 126 12.33 8.01 -1.55
N LEU A 127 13.41 7.62 -0.87
CA LEU A 127 13.38 6.63 0.20
C LEU A 127 12.63 7.13 1.42
N SER A 128 11.81 6.27 1.96
CA SER A 128 11.15 6.49 3.25
C SER A 128 11.23 5.21 4.10
N TRP A 129 11.18 5.38 5.42
CA TRP A 129 11.22 4.25 6.33
C TRP A 129 10.47 4.53 7.63
N THR A 130 10.11 3.47 8.35
CA THR A 130 9.46 3.57 9.67
C THR A 130 9.77 2.35 10.52
N ILE A 131 9.75 2.57 11.83
CA ILE A 131 9.85 1.51 12.84
C ILE A 131 8.63 1.62 13.75
N ASN A 132 7.73 0.68 13.59
CA ASN A 132 6.56 0.54 14.43
C ASN A 132 6.94 0.02 15.83
N ARG A 133 5.96 -0.09 16.72
CA ARG A 133 6.14 -0.72 18.03
C ARG A 133 6.69 -2.14 17.87
N GLN A 134 7.75 -2.46 18.61
CA GLN A 134 8.35 -3.79 18.66
C GLN A 134 7.95 -4.54 19.95
N PRO A 135 7.83 -5.87 19.95
CA PRO A 135 7.85 -6.71 18.76
C PRO A 135 6.61 -6.48 17.87
N GLN A 136 6.80 -6.56 16.58
CA GLN A 136 5.72 -6.40 15.59
C GLN A 136 4.94 -7.70 15.39
N PHE A 137 5.60 -8.84 15.57
CA PHE A 137 5.02 -10.18 15.45
C PHE A 137 5.25 -11.00 16.71
N LYS A 138 4.32 -11.90 17.05
CA LYS A 138 4.43 -12.78 18.23
C LYS A 138 5.67 -13.67 18.22
N ALA A 139 6.11 -14.11 17.03
CA ALA A 139 7.28 -14.98 16.86
C ALA A 139 8.59 -14.21 16.64
N GLN A 140 8.56 -12.88 16.68
CA GLN A 140 9.76 -12.05 16.51
C GLN A 140 10.71 -12.28 17.69
N ASN A 141 12.01 -12.42 17.38
CA ASN A 141 13.03 -12.45 18.41
C ASN A 141 13.01 -11.13 19.22
N LYS A 142 13.14 -11.21 20.54
CA LYS A 142 13.05 -10.05 21.43
C LYS A 142 14.15 -9.02 21.19
N ASP A 143 15.31 -9.47 20.71
CA ASP A 143 16.47 -8.62 20.45
C ASP A 143 16.47 -8.05 19.01
N SER A 144 15.61 -8.56 18.12
CA SER A 144 15.52 -8.07 16.75
C SER A 144 14.59 -6.88 16.61
N VAL A 145 14.94 -6.00 15.68
CA VAL A 145 14.15 -4.83 15.26
C VAL A 145 13.79 -5.00 13.79
N LEU A 146 12.55 -4.76 13.46
CA LEU A 146 12.04 -4.74 12.10
C LEU A 146 11.86 -3.31 11.62
N ILE A 147 12.49 -2.98 10.52
CA ILE A 147 12.42 -1.68 9.85
C ILE A 147 11.69 -1.85 8.53
N TRP A 148 10.63 -1.09 8.32
CA TRP A 148 9.98 -1.03 7.02
C TRP A 148 10.56 0.12 6.20
N VAL A 149 11.11 -0.21 5.04
CA VAL A 149 11.72 0.72 4.09
C VAL A 149 10.92 0.67 2.78
N TYR A 150 10.72 1.80 2.11
CA TYR A 150 10.08 1.80 0.80
C TYR A 150 10.54 2.96 -0.08
N SER A 151 10.34 2.80 -1.39
CA SER A 151 10.62 3.81 -2.40
C SER A 151 9.41 4.05 -3.29
N LEU A 152 9.18 5.31 -3.62
CA LEU A 152 8.19 5.74 -4.60
C LEU A 152 8.79 5.88 -6.02
N SER A 153 10.12 5.90 -6.15
CA SER A 153 10.84 6.02 -7.42
C SER A 153 11.67 4.78 -7.70
N THR A 154 10.99 3.66 -7.92
CA THR A 154 11.61 2.33 -8.01
C THR A 154 12.52 2.13 -9.21
N ASN A 155 12.41 2.99 -10.24
CA ASN A 155 13.16 2.96 -11.50
C ASN A 155 14.39 3.88 -11.52
N LYS A 156 14.65 4.60 -10.44
CA LYS A 156 15.82 5.49 -10.31
C LYS A 156 16.94 4.83 -9.54
N GLU A 157 18.16 5.32 -9.75
CA GLU A 157 19.34 4.92 -8.95
C GLU A 157 19.26 5.50 -7.54
N GLY A 158 19.84 4.78 -6.57
CA GLY A 158 19.99 5.24 -5.20
C GLY A 158 21.13 6.27 -5.05
N ASN A 159 21.23 6.84 -3.86
CA ASN A 159 22.33 7.74 -3.53
C ASN A 159 23.65 6.98 -3.34
N TYR A 160 23.62 5.85 -2.68
CA TYR A 160 24.73 4.95 -2.42
C TYR A 160 24.76 3.80 -3.45
N VAL A 161 23.65 3.07 -3.58
CA VAL A 161 23.48 1.98 -4.53
C VAL A 161 23.13 2.52 -5.91
N LYS A 162 24.08 2.45 -6.85
CA LYS A 162 23.92 2.98 -8.23
C LYS A 162 23.12 2.02 -9.11
N LYS A 163 21.89 1.71 -8.67
CA LYS A 163 20.99 0.76 -9.31
C LYS A 163 19.53 1.13 -9.01
N ALA A 164 18.61 0.80 -9.89
CA ALA A 164 17.18 1.00 -9.64
C ALA A 164 16.73 0.08 -8.50
N MET A 165 15.93 0.60 -7.54
CA MET A 165 15.53 -0.19 -6.36
C MET A 165 14.84 -1.49 -6.74
N ARG A 166 14.00 -1.48 -7.78
CA ARG A 166 13.26 -2.66 -8.24
C ARG A 166 14.15 -3.81 -8.73
N ASP A 167 15.39 -3.51 -9.08
CA ASP A 167 16.37 -4.49 -9.55
C ASP A 167 17.34 -4.91 -8.43
N CYS A 168 17.16 -4.36 -7.21
CA CYS A 168 18.07 -4.60 -6.09
C CYS A 168 17.67 -5.85 -5.30
N THR A 169 18.71 -6.53 -4.79
CA THR A 169 18.58 -7.55 -3.74
C THR A 169 18.23 -6.90 -2.41
N GLY A 170 17.81 -7.70 -1.43
CA GLY A 170 17.58 -7.19 -0.08
C GLY A 170 18.84 -6.58 0.55
N GLU A 171 20.01 -7.19 0.32
CA GLU A 171 21.29 -6.65 0.79
C GLU A 171 21.54 -5.24 0.21
N GLU A 172 21.34 -5.05 -1.11
CA GLU A 172 21.51 -3.75 -1.75
C GLU A 172 20.54 -2.70 -1.21
N VAL A 173 19.27 -3.06 -0.98
CA VAL A 173 18.30 -2.15 -0.36
C VAL A 173 18.71 -1.79 1.07
N CYS A 174 19.21 -2.74 1.83
CA CYS A 174 19.74 -2.50 3.17
C CYS A 174 20.93 -1.53 3.15
N LYS A 175 21.87 -1.67 2.21
CA LYS A 175 23.00 -0.76 2.06
C LYS A 175 22.58 0.69 1.86
N GLU A 176 21.60 0.94 1.00
CA GLU A 176 21.07 2.28 0.78
C GLU A 176 20.45 2.86 2.06
N TRP A 177 19.66 2.07 2.79
CA TRP A 177 19.06 2.50 4.05
C TRP A 177 20.12 2.78 5.12
N LEU A 178 21.13 1.91 5.29
CA LEU A 178 22.23 2.10 6.24
C LEU A 178 23.02 3.40 5.95
N TYR A 179 23.26 3.69 4.67
CA TYR A 179 23.87 4.95 4.26
C TYR A 179 23.08 6.15 4.78
N HIS A 180 21.75 6.12 4.63
CA HIS A 180 20.88 7.23 5.01
C HIS A 180 20.67 7.38 6.53
N ILE A 181 20.90 6.36 7.34
CA ILE A 181 20.89 6.48 8.81
C ILE A 181 22.26 6.88 9.36
N GLY A 182 23.26 7.07 8.49
CA GLY A 182 24.58 7.61 8.84
C GLY A 182 25.61 6.56 9.27
N ILE A 183 25.47 5.31 8.83
CA ILE A 183 26.51 4.30 8.99
C ILE A 183 27.73 4.71 8.13
N PRO A 184 28.97 4.61 8.67
CA PRO A 184 30.19 4.86 7.89
C PRO A 184 30.25 3.98 6.63
N THR A 185 30.59 4.58 5.49
CA THR A 185 30.60 3.85 4.21
C THR A 185 31.54 2.65 4.16
N SER A 186 32.58 2.64 5.00
CA SER A 186 33.51 1.51 5.16
C SER A 186 32.87 0.28 5.84
N GLU A 187 31.73 0.44 6.51
CA GLU A 187 31.09 -0.60 7.33
C GLU A 187 29.77 -1.09 6.70
N ILE A 188 29.19 -0.33 5.75
CA ILE A 188 27.90 -0.61 5.16
C ILE A 188 27.84 -2.02 4.55
N ASP A 189 28.86 -2.41 3.79
CA ASP A 189 28.86 -3.69 3.07
C ASP A 189 28.88 -4.87 4.03
N ASP A 190 29.69 -4.79 5.09
CA ASP A 190 29.76 -5.85 6.09
C ASP A 190 28.48 -5.95 6.91
N LEU A 191 27.97 -4.82 7.40
CA LEU A 191 26.74 -4.78 8.21
C LEU A 191 25.52 -5.23 7.42
N ALA A 192 25.35 -4.78 6.17
CA ALA A 192 24.25 -5.20 5.34
C ALA A 192 24.25 -6.70 5.08
N LYS A 193 25.42 -7.28 4.86
CA LYS A 193 25.60 -8.69 4.55
C LYS A 193 25.48 -9.60 5.77
N ASN A 194 26.11 -9.23 6.89
CA ASN A 194 26.34 -10.12 8.03
C ASN A 194 25.47 -9.80 9.25
N ALA A 195 24.91 -8.59 9.33
CA ALA A 195 24.14 -8.14 10.50
C ALA A 195 22.64 -7.85 10.20
N CYS A 196 22.25 -7.94 8.94
CA CYS A 196 20.86 -7.72 8.51
C CYS A 196 20.33 -8.88 7.68
N ASN A 197 19.01 -9.08 7.77
CA ASN A 197 18.27 -9.92 6.83
C ASN A 197 17.14 -9.08 6.22
N THR A 198 17.11 -8.98 4.89
CA THR A 198 16.19 -8.09 4.20
C THR A 198 15.36 -8.83 3.16
N THR A 199 14.05 -8.73 3.29
CA THR A 199 13.09 -9.23 2.32
C THR A 199 12.48 -8.05 1.57
N THR A 200 12.43 -8.13 0.25
CA THR A 200 11.86 -7.09 -0.61
C THR A 200 10.53 -7.51 -1.20
N CYS A 201 9.67 -6.52 -1.48
CA CYS A 201 8.38 -6.73 -2.11
C CYS A 201 8.12 -5.61 -3.11
N TYR A 202 8.09 -5.95 -4.40
CA TYR A 202 7.68 -5.05 -5.47
C TYR A 202 6.18 -5.24 -5.73
N MET A 203 5.43 -4.14 -5.71
CA MET A 203 3.97 -4.13 -5.85
C MET A 203 3.57 -3.26 -7.05
N PRO A 204 3.22 -3.86 -8.19
CA PRO A 204 2.94 -3.12 -9.44
C PRO A 204 1.77 -2.14 -9.33
N TYR A 205 0.75 -2.46 -8.53
CA TYR A 205 -0.52 -1.72 -8.49
C TYR A 205 -0.81 -1.07 -7.14
N ILE A 206 0.17 -0.93 -6.27
CA ILE A 206 -0.07 -0.44 -4.91
C ILE A 206 -0.71 0.97 -4.87
N ASN A 207 -0.40 1.81 -5.86
CA ASN A 207 -0.93 3.16 -6.02
C ASN A 207 -2.05 3.26 -7.07
N ALA A 208 -2.59 2.14 -7.56
CA ALA A 208 -3.61 2.13 -8.60
C ALA A 208 -4.83 3.01 -8.26
N PHE A 209 -5.26 3.00 -7.00
CA PHE A 209 -6.41 3.79 -6.55
C PHE A 209 -6.16 5.32 -6.56
N PHE A 210 -4.92 5.79 -6.72
CA PHE A 210 -4.60 7.22 -6.86
C PHE A 210 -4.57 7.69 -8.32
N GLN A 211 -4.78 6.80 -9.29
CA GLN A 211 -4.80 7.21 -10.69
C GLN A 211 -5.91 8.22 -10.95
N PRO A 212 -5.66 9.22 -11.83
CA PRO A 212 -6.68 10.16 -12.27
C PRO A 212 -7.88 9.41 -12.88
N ARG A 213 -9.09 9.72 -12.42
CA ARG A 213 -10.30 9.01 -12.80
C ARG A 213 -11.52 9.92 -12.86
N LYS A 214 -12.55 9.46 -13.56
CA LYS A 214 -13.91 9.97 -13.46
C LYS A 214 -14.64 9.22 -12.33
N GLU A 215 -15.74 9.80 -11.84
CA GLU A 215 -16.58 9.16 -10.83
C GLU A 215 -17.10 7.77 -11.30
N SER A 216 -17.46 7.66 -12.60
CA SER A 216 -17.95 6.42 -13.20
C SER A 216 -16.91 5.31 -13.42
N ASP A 217 -15.62 5.60 -13.23
CA ASP A 217 -14.56 4.60 -13.46
C ASP A 217 -14.53 3.51 -12.39
N ARG A 218 -15.14 3.76 -11.21
CA ARG A 218 -15.42 2.73 -10.21
C ARG A 218 -16.92 2.42 -10.19
N PRO A 219 -17.34 1.14 -10.08
CA PRO A 219 -18.75 0.82 -9.92
C PRO A 219 -19.28 1.34 -8.59
N LYS A 220 -20.55 1.74 -8.53
CA LYS A 220 -21.22 1.95 -7.25
C LYS A 220 -21.17 0.68 -6.40
N VAL A 221 -21.20 0.83 -5.08
CA VAL A 221 -21.26 -0.31 -4.16
C VAL A 221 -22.41 -1.24 -4.55
N VAL A 222 -23.62 -0.71 -4.72
CA VAL A 222 -24.75 -1.42 -5.31
C VAL A 222 -25.10 -0.70 -6.60
N PRO A 223 -24.82 -1.29 -7.78
CA PRO A 223 -25.19 -0.70 -9.06
C PRO A 223 -26.70 -0.50 -9.19
N ASP A 224 -27.12 0.48 -9.96
CA ASP A 224 -28.53 0.78 -10.17
C ASP A 224 -29.23 -0.45 -10.80
N GLY A 225 -30.31 -0.92 -10.14
CA GLY A 225 -31.04 -2.12 -10.55
C GLY A 225 -30.46 -3.45 -10.07
N ALA A 226 -29.32 -3.46 -9.37
CA ALA A 226 -28.83 -4.67 -8.72
C ALA A 226 -29.69 -5.03 -7.51
N VAL A 227 -30.13 -6.29 -7.45
CA VAL A 227 -31.00 -6.79 -6.39
C VAL A 227 -30.27 -7.70 -5.40
N ASN A 228 -29.21 -8.37 -5.84
CA ASN A 228 -28.55 -9.42 -5.04
C ASN A 228 -27.02 -9.45 -5.17
N PHE A 229 -26.42 -8.42 -5.73
CA PHE A 229 -24.95 -8.32 -5.74
C PHE A 229 -24.46 -6.90 -5.45
N ALA A 230 -23.24 -6.82 -4.93
CA ALA A 230 -22.57 -5.57 -4.62
C ALA A 230 -21.06 -5.65 -4.90
N PHE A 231 -20.45 -4.51 -5.22
CA PHE A 231 -19.01 -4.34 -5.23
C PHE A 231 -18.54 -3.82 -3.87
N ILE A 232 -17.43 -4.37 -3.38
CA ILE A 232 -16.85 -3.98 -2.10
C ILE A 232 -15.34 -3.74 -2.22
N GLY A 233 -14.77 -3.02 -1.28
CA GLY A 233 -13.33 -2.75 -1.24
C GLY A 233 -12.95 -1.42 -1.88
N GLN A 234 -11.67 -1.27 -2.18
CA GLN A 234 -11.08 0.02 -2.57
C GLN A 234 -11.49 0.51 -3.96
N PHE A 235 -11.98 -0.37 -4.83
CA PHE A 235 -12.40 -0.06 -6.18
C PHE A 235 -13.93 -0.03 -6.37
N ALA A 236 -14.70 -0.03 -5.30
CA ALA A 236 -16.11 0.36 -5.31
C ALA A 236 -16.24 1.85 -4.96
N GLU A 237 -17.19 2.57 -5.59
CA GLU A 237 -17.39 3.99 -5.31
C GLU A 237 -18.29 4.20 -4.10
N THR A 238 -17.80 4.91 -3.11
CA THR A 238 -18.59 5.42 -2.00
C THR A 238 -18.27 6.91 -1.80
N PRO A 239 -19.27 7.77 -1.61
CA PRO A 239 -19.05 9.21 -1.56
C PRO A 239 -18.32 9.65 -0.29
N ARG A 240 -17.53 10.72 -0.40
CA ARG A 240 -16.92 11.46 0.71
C ARG A 240 -15.92 10.68 1.56
N ASP A 241 -15.42 9.55 1.11
CA ASP A 241 -14.44 8.80 1.87
C ASP A 241 -13.07 8.82 1.20
N THR A 242 -12.04 8.53 2.00
CA THR A 242 -10.66 8.45 1.54
C THR A 242 -10.30 7.02 1.21
N ILE A 243 -10.03 6.77 -0.04
CA ILE A 243 -9.53 5.48 -0.53
C ILE A 243 -8.24 5.06 0.20
N PHE A 244 -7.82 3.82 0.03
CA PHE A 244 -6.68 3.11 0.63
C PHE A 244 -6.77 2.83 2.15
N THR A 245 -7.83 3.21 2.81
CA THR A 245 -8.01 2.92 4.23
C THR A 245 -8.81 1.65 4.46
N THR A 246 -8.59 1.02 5.60
CA THR A 246 -9.44 -0.10 6.06
C THR A 246 -10.88 0.36 6.25
N GLU A 247 -11.08 1.60 6.70
CA GLU A 247 -12.40 2.21 6.86
C GLU A 247 -13.17 2.28 5.56
N TYR A 248 -12.51 2.62 4.46
CA TYR A 248 -13.14 2.64 3.14
C TYR A 248 -13.72 1.27 2.77
N SER A 249 -12.94 0.21 2.96
CA SER A 249 -13.39 -1.16 2.70
C SER A 249 -14.53 -1.59 3.64
N MET A 250 -14.47 -1.20 4.92
CA MET A 250 -15.56 -1.46 5.86
C MET A 250 -16.83 -0.70 5.49
N ARG A 251 -16.71 0.54 5.04
CA ARG A 251 -17.83 1.38 4.60
C ARG A 251 -18.55 0.75 3.42
N THR A 252 -17.82 0.32 2.39
CA THR A 252 -18.41 -0.35 1.22
C THR A 252 -19.10 -1.65 1.62
N GLY A 253 -18.54 -2.41 2.57
CA GLY A 253 -19.16 -3.61 3.13
C GLY A 253 -20.45 -3.31 3.90
N MET A 254 -20.47 -2.27 4.73
CA MET A 254 -21.70 -1.85 5.45
C MET A 254 -22.77 -1.36 4.49
N GLU A 255 -22.39 -0.51 3.53
CA GLU A 255 -23.30 0.03 2.50
C GLU A 255 -23.93 -1.08 1.69
N SER A 256 -23.15 -2.06 1.25
CA SER A 256 -23.64 -3.20 0.47
C SER A 256 -24.69 -4.01 1.23
N VAL A 257 -24.41 -4.34 2.50
CA VAL A 257 -25.34 -5.12 3.35
C VAL A 257 -26.62 -4.33 3.64
N TYR A 258 -26.50 -3.05 4.02
CA TYR A 258 -27.66 -2.25 4.37
C TYR A 258 -28.57 -2.00 3.17
N THR A 259 -27.98 -1.79 1.99
CA THR A 259 -28.74 -1.58 0.76
C THR A 259 -29.42 -2.86 0.29
N LEU A 260 -28.68 -3.97 0.16
CA LEU A 260 -29.22 -5.24 -0.36
C LEU A 260 -30.27 -5.86 0.56
N LEU A 261 -30.12 -5.72 1.88
CA LEU A 261 -31.07 -6.24 2.86
C LEU A 261 -32.14 -5.23 3.29
N ASN A 262 -32.17 -4.05 2.66
CA ASN A 262 -33.09 -2.97 2.99
C ASN A 262 -33.14 -2.67 4.52
N VAL A 263 -31.94 -2.61 5.12
CA VAL A 263 -31.80 -2.29 6.55
C VAL A 263 -31.99 -0.79 6.74
N ASP A 264 -32.98 -0.40 7.53
CA ASP A 264 -33.22 1.02 7.88
C ASP A 264 -32.14 1.54 8.82
N ARG A 265 -30.91 1.64 8.28
CA ARG A 265 -29.75 2.15 8.98
C ARG A 265 -28.76 2.75 7.98
N GLY A 266 -28.39 4.00 8.19
CA GLY A 266 -27.33 4.66 7.41
C GLY A 266 -25.92 4.18 7.80
N VAL A 267 -25.03 4.16 6.84
CA VAL A 267 -23.60 4.06 7.12
C VAL A 267 -23.16 5.36 7.81
N PRO A 268 -22.37 5.31 8.90
CA PRO A 268 -21.92 6.51 9.58
C PRO A 268 -21.25 7.51 8.62
N GLU A 269 -21.63 8.77 8.71
CA GLU A 269 -21.08 9.84 7.85
C GLU A 269 -19.57 10.01 8.09
N VAL A 270 -18.82 10.27 7.02
CA VAL A 270 -17.43 10.70 7.13
C VAL A 270 -17.43 12.14 7.64
N TRP A 271 -16.63 12.39 8.66
CA TRP A 271 -16.50 13.74 9.20
C TRP A 271 -15.94 14.71 8.16
N GLY A 272 -16.75 15.69 7.81
CA GLY A 272 -16.44 16.67 6.77
C GLY A 272 -15.50 17.77 7.26
N SER A 273 -14.27 17.44 7.65
CA SER A 273 -13.26 18.38 8.18
C SER A 273 -13.06 19.62 7.31
N LYS A 274 -13.18 19.48 6.00
CA LYS A 274 -13.08 20.62 5.04
C LYS A 274 -14.19 21.65 5.15
N TYR A 275 -15.27 21.34 5.86
CA TYR A 275 -16.38 22.27 6.13
C TYR A 275 -16.39 22.75 7.59
N ASP A 276 -15.47 22.27 8.43
CA ASP A 276 -15.35 22.71 9.82
C ASP A 276 -14.35 23.89 9.89
N VAL A 277 -14.86 25.08 10.19
CA VAL A 277 -14.05 26.33 10.28
C VAL A 277 -12.90 26.17 11.29
N ARG A 278 -13.08 25.43 12.38
CA ARG A 278 -12.03 25.22 13.39
C ARG A 278 -10.87 24.42 12.80
N GLU A 279 -11.17 23.40 12.00
CA GLU A 279 -10.15 22.58 11.36
C GLU A 279 -9.47 23.33 10.20
N LEU A 280 -10.20 24.17 9.48
CA LEU A 280 -9.60 25.05 8.46
C LEU A 280 -8.64 26.05 9.09
N LEU A 281 -9.03 26.69 10.19
CA LEU A 281 -8.14 27.59 10.94
C LEU A 281 -6.92 26.86 11.50
N ARG A 282 -7.11 25.63 12.01
CA ARG A 282 -6.03 24.79 12.50
C ARG A 282 -5.07 24.38 11.37
N ALA A 283 -5.59 24.02 10.20
CA ALA A 283 -4.78 23.74 9.02
C ALA A 283 -3.96 24.98 8.59
N CYS A 284 -4.58 26.16 8.54
CA CYS A 284 -3.88 27.41 8.26
C CYS A 284 -2.76 27.69 9.28
N TYR A 285 -3.05 27.53 10.57
CA TYR A 285 -2.05 27.73 11.63
C TYR A 285 -0.82 26.83 11.45
N TYR A 286 -1.02 25.56 11.08
CA TYR A 286 0.10 24.66 10.80
C TYR A 286 0.81 24.98 9.48
N ALA A 287 0.06 25.41 8.45
CA ALA A 287 0.63 25.76 7.16
C ALA A 287 1.58 26.98 7.21
N ILE A 288 1.38 27.87 8.19
CA ILE A 288 2.24 29.03 8.45
C ILE A 288 3.26 28.79 9.58
N ASP A 289 3.67 27.55 9.79
CA ASP A 289 4.65 27.15 10.82
C ASP A 289 4.27 27.59 12.25
N LYS A 290 2.98 27.55 12.58
CA LYS A 290 2.43 27.95 13.88
C LYS A 290 2.69 29.43 14.24
N LYS A 291 2.87 30.27 13.25
CA LYS A 291 2.98 31.72 13.46
C LYS A 291 1.60 32.34 13.68
N PRO A 292 1.45 33.33 14.56
CA PRO A 292 0.19 34.07 14.66
C PRO A 292 -0.10 34.77 13.34
N ILE A 293 -1.38 34.75 12.93
CA ILE A 293 -1.88 35.47 11.77
C ILE A 293 -1.99 36.96 12.14
#